data_733e095a03d19e75e345c1867237660e
#
_entry.id   733e095a03d19e75e345c1867237660e
#
_cell.length_a   1.000
_cell.length_b   1.000
_cell.length_c   1.000
_cell.angle_alpha   90.00
_cell.angle_beta   90.00
_cell.angle_gamma   90.00
#
_symmetry.space_group_name_H-M   'P 1'
#
loop_
_entity.id
_entity.type
_entity.pdbx_description
1 polymer ?
#
loop_
_entity_poly.entity_id
_entity_poly.type
_entity_poly.pdbx_seq_one_letter_code
_entity_poly.pdbx_strand_id
1 'polypeptide(L)'
;MSAITLNYRHCSRFLPHYISNSKVADLASETRQQLVDSTTDALTLDVLRSIERMNVNGISFDLWVGVDQPVTDEDGNAVLGVCEFDPDASMDAAVLSVTHVCEIASPELVLSTFAHELGHAVFDAPAWIHEAAQGAGLFDDPALTVRKAYRTTTPDAEHLSKPKPTTVQNTELESSIRFAEFRANEFMGSLLVPRQHLMRAVEVLAEQHKVTISRSPSLDPDFPGMGMTLTAKCSFGFDGMDPLLKAMATRFGVTPKFVRVRMDRYGLLEQGVQNH
;
A
#
# COMPACT_ATOMS: atom_id res chain seq x y z
N MET A 1 9.80 -5.34 20.56
CA MET A 1 9.27 -4.01 20.20
C MET A 1 9.94 -3.58 18.91
N SER A 2 9.21 -3.58 17.82
CA SER A 2 9.74 -3.13 16.53
C SER A 2 9.43 -1.65 16.34
N ALA A 3 10.47 -0.83 16.14
CA ALA A 3 10.34 0.57 15.80
C ALA A 3 10.75 0.77 14.34
N ILE A 4 9.93 1.45 13.56
CA ILE A 4 10.19 1.76 12.16
C ILE A 4 10.63 3.21 12.04
N THR A 5 11.77 3.47 11.38
CA THR A 5 12.26 4.82 11.13
C THR A 5 12.31 5.09 9.64
N LEU A 6 11.65 6.18 9.19
CA LEU A 6 11.56 6.56 7.78
C LEU A 6 11.75 8.08 7.62
N ASN A 7 12.36 8.46 6.48
CA ASN A 7 12.51 9.87 6.14
C ASN A 7 12.21 10.12 4.66
N TYR A 8 11.43 11.15 4.38
CA TYR A 8 11.14 11.63 3.03
C TYR A 8 10.97 13.15 2.99
N ARG A 9 10.93 13.73 1.80
CA ARG A 9 10.75 15.19 1.65
C ARG A 9 9.32 15.58 1.97
N HIS A 10 9.17 16.54 2.86
CA HIS A 10 7.88 17.08 3.32
C HIS A 10 7.92 18.60 3.44
N CYS A 11 6.77 19.25 3.51
CA CYS A 11 6.64 20.67 3.82
C CYS A 11 6.74 20.93 5.34
N SER A 12 6.68 22.18 5.75
CA SER A 12 6.72 22.56 7.18
C SER A 12 5.57 21.99 8.01
N ARG A 13 4.48 21.57 7.38
CA ARG A 13 3.34 20.89 8.05
C ARG A 13 3.45 19.36 8.02
N PHE A 14 4.60 18.81 7.68
CA PHE A 14 4.86 17.38 7.54
C PHE A 14 4.03 16.66 6.46
N LEU A 15 3.31 17.39 5.61
CA LEU A 15 2.69 16.81 4.43
C LEU A 15 3.77 16.45 3.40
N PRO A 16 3.68 15.26 2.79
CA PRO A 16 4.62 14.86 1.76
C PRO A 16 4.65 15.87 0.60
N HIS A 17 5.83 16.27 0.15
CA HIS A 17 5.96 16.84 -1.19
C HIS A 17 5.62 15.77 -2.23
N TYR A 18 5.52 16.17 -3.51
CA TYR A 18 5.35 15.19 -4.58
C TYR A 18 6.39 14.05 -4.42
N ILE A 19 5.89 12.84 -4.27
CA ILE A 19 6.70 11.62 -4.12
C ILE A 19 6.42 10.73 -5.34
N SER A 20 7.47 10.36 -6.09
CA SER A 20 7.37 9.40 -7.19
C SER A 20 7.06 7.99 -6.67
N ASN A 21 6.53 7.13 -7.54
CA ASN A 21 6.26 5.74 -7.18
C ASN A 21 7.53 4.99 -6.75
N SER A 22 8.66 5.25 -7.43
CA SER A 22 9.95 4.68 -7.05
C SER A 22 10.34 5.06 -5.61
N LYS A 23 10.13 6.32 -5.22
CA LYS A 23 10.44 6.74 -3.84
C LYS A 23 9.49 6.13 -2.81
N VAL A 24 8.20 5.95 -3.12
CA VAL A 24 7.26 5.20 -2.27
C VAL A 24 7.70 3.74 -2.14
N ALA A 25 8.12 3.13 -3.26
CA ALA A 25 8.66 1.76 -3.25
C ALA A 25 9.95 1.63 -2.44
N ASP A 26 10.83 2.64 -2.48
CA ASP A 26 12.04 2.67 -1.63
C ASP A 26 11.67 2.69 -0.14
N LEU A 27 10.72 3.55 0.26
CA LEU A 27 10.25 3.64 1.66
C LEU A 27 9.59 2.33 2.12
N ALA A 28 8.81 1.69 1.26
CA ALA A 28 8.26 0.37 1.53
C ALA A 28 9.37 -0.69 1.70
N SER A 29 10.43 -0.62 0.89
CA SER A 29 11.60 -1.49 1.02
C SER A 29 12.39 -1.23 2.30
N GLU A 30 12.58 0.04 2.68
CA GLU A 30 13.21 0.45 3.95
C GLU A 30 12.39 -0.07 5.14
N THR A 31 11.04 0.04 5.08
CA THR A 31 10.15 -0.55 6.11
C THR A 31 10.35 -2.06 6.22
N ARG A 32 10.35 -2.75 5.07
CA ARG A 32 10.49 -4.19 5.02
C ARG A 32 11.83 -4.67 5.58
N GLN A 33 12.94 -3.97 5.28
CA GLN A 33 14.28 -4.30 5.78
C GLN A 33 14.40 -4.18 7.31
N GLN A 34 13.56 -3.36 7.93
CA GLN A 34 13.48 -3.21 9.39
C GLN A 34 12.64 -4.31 10.05
N LEU A 35 11.85 -5.06 9.27
CA LEU A 35 10.94 -6.08 9.77
C LEU A 35 11.41 -7.51 9.52
N VAL A 36 12.01 -7.77 8.35
CA VAL A 36 12.38 -9.14 7.92
C VAL A 36 13.67 -9.13 7.12
N ASP A 37 14.27 -10.32 7.02
CA ASP A 37 15.45 -10.52 6.18
C ASP A 37 15.17 -10.31 4.69
N SER A 38 16.17 -9.86 3.95
CA SER A 38 16.10 -9.56 2.52
C SER A 38 15.74 -10.76 1.63
N THR A 39 15.79 -11.97 2.16
CA THR A 39 15.42 -13.22 1.47
C THR A 39 13.96 -13.63 1.67
N THR A 40 13.27 -13.01 2.62
CA THR A 40 11.85 -13.30 2.92
C THR A 40 10.97 -12.73 1.82
N ASP A 41 10.18 -13.54 1.15
CA ASP A 41 9.25 -13.07 0.11
C ASP A 41 7.88 -12.68 0.68
N ALA A 42 7.27 -13.50 1.54
CA ALA A 42 5.99 -13.20 2.15
C ALA A 42 6.15 -12.38 3.44
N LEU A 43 5.37 -11.32 3.58
CA LEU A 43 5.08 -10.71 4.89
C LEU A 43 3.81 -11.33 5.45
N THR A 44 3.77 -11.53 6.75
CA THR A 44 2.58 -11.99 7.46
C THR A 44 1.95 -10.85 8.24
N LEU A 45 0.66 -11.00 8.56
CA LEU A 45 -0.04 -10.04 9.41
C LEU A 45 0.64 -9.91 10.79
N ASP A 46 1.14 -11.00 11.36
CA ASP A 46 1.82 -10.98 12.65
C ASP A 46 3.11 -10.15 12.62
N VAL A 47 3.87 -10.20 11.52
CA VAL A 47 5.05 -9.36 11.32
C VAL A 47 4.64 -7.88 11.29
N LEU A 48 3.60 -7.53 10.56
CA LEU A 48 3.13 -6.14 10.48
C LEU A 48 2.55 -5.66 11.83
N ARG A 49 1.82 -6.52 12.54
CA ARG A 49 1.29 -6.22 13.90
C ARG A 49 2.37 -6.04 14.97
N SER A 50 3.59 -6.51 14.72
CA SER A 50 4.71 -6.33 15.65
C SER A 50 5.28 -4.91 15.66
N ILE A 51 4.81 -4.03 14.75
CA ILE A 51 5.18 -2.62 14.72
C ILE A 51 4.44 -1.91 15.85
N GLU A 52 5.16 -1.45 16.87
CA GLU A 52 4.58 -0.75 18.01
C GLU A 52 4.85 0.75 17.98
N ARG A 53 5.91 1.16 17.27
CA ARG A 53 6.34 2.55 17.21
C ARG A 53 6.86 2.94 15.84
N MET A 54 6.58 4.16 15.45
CA MET A 54 7.08 4.76 14.22
C MET A 54 7.82 6.07 14.51
N ASN A 55 8.88 6.33 13.75
CA ASN A 55 9.54 7.62 13.68
C ASN A 55 9.59 8.04 12.21
N VAL A 56 8.75 8.97 11.83
CA VAL A 56 8.66 9.41 10.44
C VAL A 56 8.99 10.90 10.37
N ASN A 57 10.05 11.23 9.65
CA ASN A 57 10.54 12.62 9.51
C ASN A 57 10.83 13.30 10.86
N GLY A 58 11.20 12.53 11.89
CA GLY A 58 11.45 13.04 13.23
C GLY A 58 10.21 13.12 14.14
N ILE A 59 9.00 12.87 13.60
CA ILE A 59 7.79 12.70 14.42
C ILE A 59 7.74 11.26 14.90
N SER A 60 7.82 11.06 16.22
CA SER A 60 7.71 9.75 16.86
C SER A 60 6.32 9.54 17.42
N PHE A 61 5.71 8.41 17.14
CA PHE A 61 4.38 8.07 17.63
C PHE A 61 4.23 6.55 17.78
N ASP A 62 3.33 6.16 18.67
CA ASP A 62 2.96 4.77 18.89
C ASP A 62 1.93 4.34 17.84
N LEU A 63 1.98 3.07 17.45
CA LEU A 63 1.05 2.47 16.52
C LEU A 63 0.16 1.47 17.26
N TRP A 64 -1.10 1.83 17.46
CA TRP A 64 -2.08 0.95 18.09
C TRP A 64 -2.84 0.17 17.01
N VAL A 65 -2.92 -1.14 17.18
CA VAL A 65 -3.47 -2.03 16.16
C VAL A 65 -4.68 -2.81 16.67
N GLY A 66 -5.81 -2.67 16.00
CA GLY A 66 -7.02 -3.46 16.19
C GLY A 66 -7.36 -4.29 14.95
N VAL A 67 -7.38 -5.62 15.07
CA VAL A 67 -7.74 -6.53 13.96
C VAL A 67 -8.87 -7.51 14.32
N ASP A 68 -9.47 -7.32 15.49
CA ASP A 68 -10.39 -8.33 16.04
C ASP A 68 -11.85 -7.86 16.07
N GLN A 69 -12.16 -6.71 15.45
CA GLN A 69 -13.50 -6.12 15.47
C GLN A 69 -13.92 -5.65 14.07
N PRO A 70 -15.22 -5.66 13.75
CA PRO A 70 -15.74 -4.99 12.56
C PRO A 70 -15.38 -3.49 12.59
N VAL A 71 -14.97 -2.97 11.46
CA VAL A 71 -14.65 -1.55 11.30
C VAL A 71 -15.78 -0.87 10.53
N THR A 72 -16.18 0.32 10.97
CA THR A 72 -17.22 1.13 10.30
C THR A 72 -16.71 2.53 10.03
N ASP A 73 -17.25 3.16 8.97
CA ASP A 73 -17.06 4.59 8.71
C ASP A 73 -17.92 5.46 9.65
N GLU A 74 -17.88 6.78 9.45
CA GLU A 74 -18.65 7.75 10.26
C GLU A 74 -20.16 7.62 10.10
N ASP A 75 -20.62 7.05 8.98
CA ASP A 75 -22.04 6.79 8.70
C ASP A 75 -22.49 5.41 9.19
N GLY A 76 -21.58 4.61 9.78
CA GLY A 76 -21.84 3.27 10.28
C GLY A 76 -21.79 2.18 9.19
N ASN A 77 -21.32 2.50 7.98
CA ASN A 77 -21.15 1.49 6.94
C ASN A 77 -19.88 0.67 7.21
N ALA A 78 -19.95 -0.64 6.93
CA ALA A 78 -18.79 -1.51 7.07
C ALA A 78 -17.68 -1.12 6.08
N VAL A 79 -16.47 -0.95 6.60
CA VAL A 79 -15.24 -0.71 5.83
C VAL A 79 -14.20 -1.79 6.11
N LEU A 80 -13.20 -1.92 5.26
CA LEU A 80 -12.15 -2.92 5.43
C LEU A 80 -11.11 -2.51 6.47
N GLY A 81 -10.82 -1.22 6.57
CA GLY A 81 -9.85 -0.69 7.51
C GLY A 81 -9.94 0.82 7.64
N VAL A 82 -9.30 1.33 8.65
CA VAL A 82 -9.15 2.76 8.93
C VAL A 82 -7.80 3.02 9.58
N CYS A 83 -7.13 4.08 9.16
CA CYS A 83 -6.06 4.73 9.90
C CYS A 83 -6.64 5.98 10.54
N GLU A 84 -6.52 6.10 11.86
CA GLU A 84 -7.15 7.15 12.65
C GLU A 84 -6.13 7.82 13.56
N PHE A 85 -6.25 9.13 13.72
CA PHE A 85 -5.60 9.89 14.77
C PHE A 85 -6.68 10.65 15.55
N ASP A 86 -6.77 10.36 16.84
CA ASP A 86 -7.67 11.01 17.78
C ASP A 86 -6.84 11.69 18.87
N PRO A 87 -6.71 13.03 18.82
CA PRO A 87 -5.93 13.79 19.80
C PRO A 87 -6.50 13.71 21.21
N ASP A 88 -7.80 13.47 21.38
CA ASP A 88 -8.45 13.31 22.69
C ASP A 88 -8.09 11.95 23.33
N ALA A 89 -7.84 10.92 22.50
CA ALA A 89 -7.39 9.61 22.96
C ALA A 89 -5.88 9.58 23.22
N SER A 90 -5.07 10.14 22.29
CA SER A 90 -3.62 10.29 22.45
C SER A 90 -3.06 11.31 21.46
N MET A 91 -2.15 12.16 21.93
CA MET A 91 -1.45 13.16 21.12
C MET A 91 -0.27 12.59 20.32
N ASP A 92 0.14 11.38 20.59
CA ASP A 92 1.32 10.72 20.02
C ASP A 92 1.09 9.26 19.61
N ALA A 93 -0.13 8.93 19.24
CA ALA A 93 -0.45 7.61 18.72
C ALA A 93 -1.37 7.68 17.48
N ALA A 94 -1.14 6.80 16.53
CA ALA A 94 -2.07 6.51 15.44
C ALA A 94 -2.69 5.12 15.64
N VAL A 95 -3.97 4.98 15.30
CA VAL A 95 -4.72 3.73 15.44
C VAL A 95 -4.96 3.14 14.04
N LEU A 96 -4.56 1.88 13.85
CA LEU A 96 -4.92 1.11 12.67
C LEU A 96 -5.97 0.06 13.07
N SER A 97 -7.19 0.24 12.61
CA SER A 97 -8.24 -0.75 12.76
C SER A 97 -8.50 -1.45 11.42
N VAL A 98 -8.47 -2.77 11.43
CA VAL A 98 -8.67 -3.58 10.23
C VAL A 98 -9.68 -4.66 10.54
N THR A 99 -10.63 -4.86 9.61
CA THR A 99 -11.65 -5.88 9.76
C THR A 99 -11.00 -7.25 9.93
N HIS A 100 -11.56 -8.08 10.81
CA HIS A 100 -11.05 -9.43 11.04
C HIS A 100 -11.36 -10.35 9.85
N VAL A 101 -10.67 -11.49 9.80
CA VAL A 101 -10.96 -12.53 8.79
C VAL A 101 -12.37 -13.06 8.97
N CYS A 102 -13.20 -12.95 7.92
CA CYS A 102 -14.59 -13.37 7.90
C CYS A 102 -15.01 -13.77 6.48
N GLU A 103 -16.31 -14.02 6.25
CA GLU A 103 -16.81 -14.43 4.92
C GLU A 103 -16.51 -13.42 3.81
N ILE A 104 -16.45 -12.13 4.13
CA ILE A 104 -16.17 -11.04 3.16
C ILE A 104 -14.70 -10.59 3.13
N ALA A 105 -13.89 -11.00 4.09
CA ALA A 105 -12.50 -10.59 4.23
C ALA A 105 -11.59 -11.82 4.40
N SER A 106 -10.92 -12.22 3.32
CA SER A 106 -9.91 -13.30 3.36
C SER A 106 -8.65 -12.84 4.11
N PRO A 107 -7.80 -13.78 4.58
CA PRO A 107 -6.53 -13.43 5.21
C PRO A 107 -5.66 -12.49 4.36
N GLU A 108 -5.62 -12.70 3.04
CA GLU A 108 -4.85 -11.87 2.11
C GLU A 108 -5.46 -10.46 1.97
N LEU A 109 -6.80 -10.35 2.05
CA LEU A 109 -7.47 -9.05 2.03
C LEU A 109 -7.21 -8.29 3.32
N VAL A 110 -7.27 -8.95 4.47
CA VAL A 110 -6.93 -8.36 5.78
C VAL A 110 -5.47 -7.89 5.78
N LEU A 111 -4.53 -8.73 5.33
CA LEU A 111 -3.11 -8.37 5.22
C LEU A 111 -2.90 -7.14 4.32
N SER A 112 -3.52 -7.14 3.13
CA SER A 112 -3.38 -6.00 2.21
C SER A 112 -4.04 -4.73 2.74
N THR A 113 -5.15 -4.86 3.48
CA THR A 113 -5.79 -3.73 4.14
C THR A 113 -4.87 -3.14 5.21
N PHE A 114 -4.30 -3.99 6.08
CA PHE A 114 -3.35 -3.53 7.09
C PHE A 114 -2.17 -2.77 6.46
N ALA A 115 -1.59 -3.33 5.40
CA ALA A 115 -0.47 -2.69 4.70
C ALA A 115 -0.87 -1.35 4.03
N HIS A 116 -2.14 -1.19 3.62
CA HIS A 116 -2.69 0.05 3.10
C HIS A 116 -2.81 1.11 4.22
N GLU A 117 -3.45 0.76 5.35
CA GLU A 117 -3.59 1.66 6.49
C GLU A 117 -2.23 2.05 7.09
N LEU A 118 -1.25 1.13 7.07
CA LEU A 118 0.13 1.45 7.43
C LEU A 118 0.73 2.50 6.48
N GLY A 119 0.34 2.50 5.21
CA GLY A 119 0.71 3.56 4.26
C GLY A 119 0.20 4.94 4.71
N HIS A 120 -1.04 5.04 5.21
CA HIS A 120 -1.57 6.28 5.79
C HIS A 120 -0.82 6.67 7.07
N ALA A 121 -0.49 5.71 7.94
CA ALA A 121 0.33 5.98 9.12
C ALA A 121 1.73 6.51 8.75
N VAL A 122 2.31 6.08 7.63
CA VAL A 122 3.59 6.61 7.14
C VAL A 122 3.46 8.02 6.58
N PHE A 123 2.44 8.30 5.74
CA PHE A 123 2.41 9.51 4.95
C PHE A 123 1.52 10.62 5.50
N ASP A 124 0.49 10.29 6.28
CA ASP A 124 -0.53 11.23 6.70
C ASP A 124 -0.51 11.47 8.21
N ALA A 125 -0.31 10.44 9.05
CA ALA A 125 -0.28 10.59 10.50
C ALA A 125 0.76 11.60 11.02
N PRO A 126 1.98 11.72 10.49
CA PRO A 126 2.93 12.73 10.95
C PRO A 126 2.40 14.17 10.84
N ALA A 127 1.65 14.47 9.77
CA ALA A 127 1.05 15.79 9.59
C ALA A 127 -0.10 16.02 10.58
N TRP A 128 -0.94 15.02 10.82
CA TRP A 128 -2.05 15.09 11.77
C TRP A 128 -1.55 15.33 13.20
N ILE A 129 -0.53 14.57 13.62
CA ILE A 129 0.09 14.70 14.96
C ILE A 129 0.76 16.07 15.12
N HIS A 130 1.50 16.51 14.08
CA HIS A 130 2.15 17.82 14.11
C HIS A 130 1.12 18.97 14.20
N GLU A 131 0.05 18.92 13.41
CA GLU A 131 -1.02 19.91 13.41
C GLU A 131 -1.69 20.00 14.78
N ALA A 132 -2.02 18.87 15.39
CA ALA A 132 -2.58 18.82 16.73
C ALA A 132 -1.63 19.42 17.81
N ALA A 133 -0.34 19.11 17.72
CA ALA A 133 0.65 19.67 18.63
C ALA A 133 0.82 21.20 18.51
N GLN A 134 0.53 21.79 17.33
CA GLN A 134 0.56 23.25 17.13
C GLN A 134 -0.73 23.93 17.57
N GLY A 135 -1.89 23.26 17.46
CA GLY A 135 -3.21 23.78 17.84
C GLY A 135 -3.49 23.76 19.35
N ALA A 136 -2.63 23.18 20.17
CA ALA A 136 -2.75 23.16 21.64
C ALA A 136 -2.49 24.51 22.31
N GLY A 137 -2.63 25.63 21.60
CA GLY A 137 -2.58 26.98 22.13
C GLY A 137 -3.79 27.30 23.03
N LEU A 138 -3.55 27.97 24.15
CA LEU A 138 -4.47 28.21 25.27
C LEU A 138 -5.80 28.91 24.90
N PHE A 139 -6.03 29.30 23.65
CA PHE A 139 -7.14 30.17 23.24
C PHE A 139 -7.81 29.79 21.91
N ASP A 140 -7.37 28.73 21.24
CA ASP A 140 -7.98 28.30 19.98
C ASP A 140 -9.02 27.20 20.22
N ASP A 141 -10.17 27.37 19.57
CA ASP A 141 -11.36 26.55 19.63
C ASP A 141 -11.04 25.05 19.42
N PRO A 142 -11.51 24.18 20.29
CA PRO A 142 -11.09 22.78 20.38
C PRO A 142 -11.74 21.87 19.35
N ALA A 143 -11.84 22.24 18.13
CA ALA A 143 -12.09 21.25 17.10
C ALA A 143 -10.77 20.58 16.67
N LEU A 144 -10.04 20.03 17.64
CA LEU A 144 -9.10 18.94 17.33
C LEU A 144 -9.94 17.80 16.79
N THR A 145 -10.18 17.85 15.49
CA THR A 145 -11.02 16.88 14.79
C THR A 145 -10.24 15.59 14.66
N VAL A 146 -10.88 14.48 15.01
CA VAL A 146 -10.40 13.16 14.67
C VAL A 146 -10.10 13.11 13.17
N ARG A 147 -8.89 12.68 12.82
CA ARG A 147 -8.43 12.53 11.42
C ARG A 147 -8.49 11.07 11.04
N LYS A 148 -9.09 10.78 9.91
CA LYS A 148 -9.32 9.40 9.43
C LYS A 148 -9.04 9.24 7.96
N ALA A 149 -8.52 8.08 7.60
CA ALA A 149 -8.49 7.56 6.24
C ALA A 149 -9.13 6.17 6.24
N TYR A 150 -9.94 5.85 5.24
CA TYR A 150 -10.72 4.61 5.20
C TYR A 150 -10.43 3.78 3.97
N ARG A 151 -10.36 2.47 4.13
CA ARG A 151 -10.43 1.54 3.02
C ARG A 151 -11.82 0.93 2.91
N THR A 152 -12.55 1.29 1.85
CA THR A 152 -13.93 0.82 1.63
C THR A 152 -14.00 -0.64 1.17
N THR A 153 -15.16 -1.29 1.41
CA THR A 153 -15.43 -2.68 0.97
C THR A 153 -15.71 -2.79 -0.52
N THR A 154 -16.04 -1.71 -1.20
CA THR A 154 -16.32 -1.73 -2.63
C THR A 154 -15.08 -2.18 -3.39
N PRO A 155 -15.21 -2.94 -4.49
CA PRO A 155 -14.09 -3.51 -5.25
C PRO A 155 -13.24 -2.46 -5.97
N ASP A 156 -13.00 -1.33 -5.37
CA ASP A 156 -12.06 -0.30 -5.79
C ASP A 156 -10.61 -0.79 -5.83
N ALA A 157 -10.38 -2.06 -5.46
CA ALA A 157 -9.19 -2.78 -5.89
C ALA A 157 -8.97 -2.74 -7.42
N GLU A 158 -9.98 -2.37 -8.19
CA GLU A 158 -9.84 -2.06 -9.63
C GLU A 158 -9.17 -0.71 -9.90
N HIS A 159 -9.22 0.23 -8.96
CA HIS A 159 -8.57 1.54 -9.06
C HIS A 159 -7.09 1.54 -8.64
N LEU A 160 -6.50 0.41 -8.32
CA LEU A 160 -5.04 0.23 -8.26
C LEU A 160 -4.37 0.43 -9.64
N SER A 161 -5.14 0.40 -10.70
CA SER A 161 -4.73 0.78 -12.04
C SER A 161 -4.93 2.28 -12.23
N LYS A 162 -3.88 2.99 -12.67
CA LYS A 162 -3.74 4.40 -13.09
C LYS A 162 -4.98 5.27 -12.88
N PRO A 163 -4.89 6.39 -12.15
CA PRO A 163 -6.01 7.32 -12.01
C PRO A 163 -6.53 7.71 -13.40
N LYS A 164 -7.76 7.35 -13.74
CA LYS A 164 -8.40 7.84 -14.96
C LYS A 164 -8.49 9.36 -14.85
N PRO A 165 -8.05 10.13 -15.86
CA PRO A 165 -8.26 11.56 -15.88
C PRO A 165 -9.76 11.81 -15.92
N THR A 166 -10.35 12.15 -14.79
CA THR A 166 -11.75 12.62 -14.74
C THR A 166 -11.76 14.11 -15.07
N THR A 167 -12.52 14.48 -16.07
CA THR A 167 -12.77 15.85 -16.54
C THR A 167 -13.66 16.68 -15.59
N VAL A 168 -13.74 16.31 -14.32
CA VAL A 168 -14.52 17.04 -13.31
C VAL A 168 -13.56 17.96 -12.56
N GLN A 169 -14.00 19.19 -12.32
CA GLN A 169 -13.30 20.18 -11.49
C GLN A 169 -13.14 19.62 -10.07
N ASN A 170 -12.02 18.96 -9.84
CA ASN A 170 -11.69 18.42 -8.51
C ASN A 170 -11.31 19.59 -7.61
N THR A 171 -11.92 19.66 -6.42
CA THR A 171 -11.48 20.57 -5.38
C THR A 171 -10.05 20.19 -4.92
N GLU A 172 -9.31 21.15 -4.33
CA GLU A 172 -7.97 20.87 -3.79
C GLU A 172 -8.01 19.73 -2.75
N LEU A 173 -9.09 19.65 -1.96
CA LEU A 173 -9.31 18.61 -0.97
C LEU A 173 -9.44 17.23 -1.63
N GLU A 174 -10.26 17.08 -2.67
CA GLU A 174 -10.42 15.81 -3.40
C GLU A 174 -9.12 15.36 -4.05
N SER A 175 -8.31 16.31 -4.54
CA SER A 175 -7.00 16.03 -5.08
C SER A 175 -6.05 15.51 -4.00
N SER A 176 -6.05 16.11 -2.81
CA SER A 176 -5.18 15.69 -1.70
C SER A 176 -5.54 14.30 -1.19
N ILE A 177 -6.83 13.99 -1.02
CA ILE A 177 -7.32 12.66 -0.65
C ILE A 177 -6.88 11.63 -1.69
N ARG A 178 -7.07 11.91 -2.97
CA ARG A 178 -6.68 10.98 -4.04
C ARG A 178 -5.17 10.72 -4.07
N PHE A 179 -4.34 11.73 -3.79
CA PHE A 179 -2.89 11.54 -3.67
C PHE A 179 -2.51 10.75 -2.43
N ALA A 180 -3.21 10.91 -1.31
CA ALA A 180 -3.01 10.11 -0.11
C ALA A 180 -3.32 8.63 -0.38
N GLU A 181 -4.49 8.33 -0.94
CA GLU A 181 -4.90 6.99 -1.35
C GLU A 181 -3.92 6.35 -2.34
N PHE A 182 -3.45 7.14 -3.31
CA PHE A 182 -2.48 6.65 -4.28
C PHE A 182 -1.15 6.26 -3.62
N ARG A 183 -0.64 7.06 -2.67
CA ARG A 183 0.58 6.75 -1.91
C ARG A 183 0.40 5.50 -1.04
N ALA A 184 -0.72 5.41 -0.31
CA ALA A 184 -1.04 4.25 0.52
C ALA A 184 -1.12 2.96 -0.30
N ASN A 185 -1.78 3.00 -1.46
CA ASN A 185 -1.87 1.87 -2.39
C ASN A 185 -0.50 1.47 -2.97
N GLU A 186 0.34 2.43 -3.38
CA GLU A 186 1.68 2.12 -3.89
C GLU A 186 2.59 1.57 -2.80
N PHE A 187 2.50 2.12 -1.57
CA PHE A 187 3.22 1.61 -0.41
C PHE A 187 2.82 0.18 -0.07
N MET A 188 1.52 -0.09 0.07
CA MET A 188 0.97 -1.43 0.28
C MET A 188 1.51 -2.41 -0.77
N GLY A 189 1.38 -2.05 -2.04
CA GLY A 189 1.80 -2.90 -3.14
C GLY A 189 3.29 -3.21 -3.13
N SER A 190 4.13 -2.20 -2.88
CA SER A 190 5.58 -2.34 -2.83
C SER A 190 6.07 -3.03 -1.55
N LEU A 191 5.35 -2.88 -0.43
CA LEU A 191 5.64 -3.55 0.83
C LEU A 191 5.39 -5.06 0.72
N LEU A 192 4.23 -5.47 0.18
CA LEU A 192 3.82 -6.88 0.10
C LEU A 192 4.48 -7.62 -1.07
N VAL A 193 4.63 -6.96 -2.23
CA VAL A 193 5.22 -7.54 -3.45
C VAL A 193 6.27 -6.59 -4.01
N PRO A 194 7.46 -6.50 -3.39
CA PRO A 194 8.53 -5.64 -3.87
C PRO A 194 8.98 -6.02 -5.29
N ARG A 195 9.26 -5.03 -6.12
CA ARG A 195 9.63 -5.25 -7.54
C ARG A 195 10.80 -6.22 -7.70
N GLN A 196 11.87 -6.04 -6.91
CA GLN A 196 13.05 -6.92 -7.01
C GLN A 196 12.75 -8.36 -6.61
N HIS A 197 11.94 -8.58 -5.57
CA HIS A 197 11.50 -9.91 -5.15
C HIS A 197 10.62 -10.56 -6.23
N LEU A 198 9.67 -9.78 -6.77
CA LEU A 198 8.79 -10.24 -7.84
C LEU A 198 9.59 -10.66 -9.08
N MET A 199 10.55 -9.85 -9.53
CA MET A 199 11.38 -10.18 -10.69
C MET A 199 12.21 -11.44 -10.46
N ARG A 200 12.85 -11.60 -9.29
CA ARG A 200 13.59 -12.83 -8.94
C ARG A 200 12.69 -14.07 -8.92
N ALA A 201 11.49 -13.94 -8.35
CA ALA A 201 10.54 -15.04 -8.29
C ALA A 201 10.04 -15.43 -9.70
N VAL A 202 9.79 -14.45 -10.57
CA VAL A 202 9.45 -14.69 -11.98
C VAL A 202 10.57 -15.45 -12.70
N GLU A 203 11.83 -15.05 -12.54
CA GLU A 203 12.97 -15.74 -13.16
C GLU A 203 13.04 -17.24 -12.79
N VAL A 204 12.67 -17.57 -11.56
CA VAL A 204 12.66 -18.97 -11.08
C VAL A 204 11.43 -19.73 -11.57
N LEU A 205 10.26 -19.10 -11.64
CA LEU A 205 8.98 -19.78 -11.86
C LEU A 205 8.51 -19.76 -13.32
N ALA A 206 8.98 -18.81 -14.15
CA ALA A 206 8.47 -18.61 -15.50
C ALA A 206 8.62 -19.87 -16.39
N GLU A 207 9.77 -20.54 -16.34
CA GLU A 207 10.01 -21.75 -17.12
C GLU A 207 9.07 -22.89 -16.73
N GLN A 208 8.85 -23.09 -15.43
CA GLN A 208 7.96 -24.11 -14.87
C GLN A 208 6.51 -23.89 -15.32
N HIS A 209 6.12 -22.63 -15.50
CA HIS A 209 4.77 -22.25 -15.93
C HIS A 209 4.66 -21.90 -17.42
N LYS A 210 5.67 -22.25 -18.23
CA LYS A 210 5.68 -22.04 -19.70
C LYS A 210 5.50 -20.56 -20.08
N VAL A 211 6.02 -19.65 -19.28
CA VAL A 211 6.06 -18.22 -19.57
C VAL A 211 7.44 -17.85 -20.09
N THR A 212 7.46 -17.11 -21.20
CA THR A 212 8.70 -16.60 -21.79
C THR A 212 9.02 -15.22 -21.21
N ILE A 213 10.28 -14.99 -20.86
CA ILE A 213 10.78 -13.71 -20.38
C ILE A 213 11.52 -13.03 -21.53
N SER A 214 11.09 -11.82 -21.89
CA SER A 214 11.81 -10.91 -22.78
C SER A 214 12.40 -9.77 -21.98
N ARG A 215 13.58 -9.28 -22.34
CA ARG A 215 14.24 -8.16 -21.65
C ARG A 215 14.44 -7.01 -22.64
N SER A 216 14.03 -5.81 -22.25
CA SER A 216 14.20 -4.58 -23.02
C SER A 216 14.45 -3.39 -22.08
N PRO A 217 15.00 -2.27 -22.56
CA PRO A 217 15.07 -1.06 -21.74
C PRO A 217 13.67 -0.66 -21.25
N SER A 218 13.59 -0.32 -19.97
CA SER A 218 12.33 0.16 -19.38
C SER A 218 11.99 1.54 -19.91
N LEU A 219 10.74 1.73 -20.31
CA LEU A 219 10.17 3.04 -20.67
C LEU A 219 9.54 3.76 -19.49
N ASP A 220 9.45 3.10 -18.32
CA ASP A 220 8.88 3.68 -17.12
C ASP A 220 9.94 4.56 -16.43
N PRO A 221 9.71 5.90 -16.31
CA PRO A 221 10.64 6.81 -15.64
C PRO A 221 10.78 6.52 -14.13
N ASP A 222 9.77 5.92 -13.50
CA ASP A 222 9.82 5.54 -12.09
C ASP A 222 10.71 4.31 -11.85
N PHE A 223 10.87 3.45 -12.86
CA PHE A 223 11.68 2.22 -12.78
C PHE A 223 12.63 2.11 -13.98
N PRO A 224 13.65 2.98 -14.06
CA PRO A 224 14.60 2.96 -15.17
C PRO A 224 15.49 1.70 -15.17
N GLY A 225 16.12 1.42 -16.30
CA GLY A 225 17.05 0.29 -16.48
C GLY A 225 16.48 -0.80 -17.38
N MET A 226 16.89 -2.05 -17.17
CA MET A 226 16.34 -3.19 -17.92
C MET A 226 14.98 -3.59 -17.38
N GLY A 227 13.96 -3.48 -18.23
CA GLY A 227 12.63 -4.02 -18.00
C GLY A 227 12.58 -5.51 -18.34
N MET A 228 11.53 -6.16 -17.87
CA MET A 228 11.19 -7.55 -18.15
C MET A 228 9.75 -7.58 -18.66
N THR A 229 9.50 -8.31 -19.72
CA THR A 229 8.15 -8.53 -20.24
C THR A 229 7.86 -10.03 -20.31
N LEU A 230 6.68 -10.40 -19.85
CA LEU A 230 6.24 -11.78 -19.74
C LEU A 230 5.21 -12.10 -20.83
N THR A 231 5.47 -13.16 -21.57
CA THR A 231 4.56 -13.67 -22.60
C THR A 231 4.22 -15.12 -22.29
N ALA A 232 2.94 -15.39 -22.05
CA ALA A 232 2.48 -16.76 -21.88
C ALA A 232 2.37 -17.47 -23.24
N LYS A 233 2.82 -18.71 -23.32
CA LYS A 233 2.56 -19.58 -24.48
C LYS A 233 1.10 -20.00 -24.40
N CYS A 234 0.20 -19.24 -25.04
CA CYS A 234 -1.21 -19.56 -25.10
C CYS A 234 -1.45 -20.79 -25.97
N SER A 235 -2.18 -21.76 -25.44
CA SER A 235 -2.85 -22.80 -26.21
C SER A 235 -4.34 -22.71 -25.90
N PHE A 236 -5.16 -22.34 -26.89
CA PHE A 236 -6.63 -22.41 -26.80
C PHE A 236 -7.34 -21.44 -25.82
N GLY A 237 -7.08 -20.13 -25.87
CA GLY A 237 -7.99 -19.13 -25.29
C GLY A 237 -8.04 -19.05 -23.76
N PHE A 238 -7.24 -19.79 -23.03
CA PHE A 238 -7.05 -19.64 -21.58
C PHE A 238 -5.93 -18.66 -21.30
N ASP A 239 -6.08 -17.85 -20.24
CA ASP A 239 -5.01 -16.97 -19.78
C ASP A 239 -3.83 -17.82 -19.28
N GLY A 240 -2.82 -18.01 -20.14
CA GLY A 240 -1.64 -18.82 -19.84
C GLY A 240 -0.80 -18.27 -18.68
N MET A 241 -1.13 -17.07 -18.16
CA MET A 241 -0.48 -16.47 -16.99
C MET A 241 -1.02 -16.99 -15.66
N ASP A 242 -2.25 -17.51 -15.61
CA ASP A 242 -2.91 -17.92 -14.36
C ASP A 242 -2.09 -18.87 -13.48
N PRO A 243 -1.40 -19.89 -14.00
CA PRO A 243 -0.59 -20.76 -13.17
C PRO A 243 0.59 -20.04 -12.51
N LEU A 244 1.25 -19.15 -13.25
CA LEU A 244 2.33 -18.31 -12.70
C LEU A 244 1.79 -17.35 -11.64
N LEU A 245 0.67 -16.68 -11.92
CA LEU A 245 0.04 -15.75 -10.95
C LEU A 245 -0.33 -16.46 -9.64
N LYS A 246 -0.87 -17.69 -9.71
CA LYS A 246 -1.19 -18.49 -8.52
C LYS A 246 0.06 -18.88 -7.74
N ALA A 247 1.12 -19.32 -8.41
CA ALA A 247 2.37 -19.68 -7.76
C ALA A 247 3.02 -18.45 -7.07
N MET A 248 2.99 -17.29 -7.74
CA MET A 248 3.48 -16.03 -7.18
C MET A 248 2.63 -15.58 -5.99
N ALA A 249 1.30 -15.68 -6.10
CA ALA A 249 0.37 -15.35 -5.02
C ALA A 249 0.65 -16.16 -3.75
N THR A 250 0.82 -17.47 -3.90
CA THR A 250 1.22 -18.35 -2.79
C THR A 250 2.57 -17.94 -2.19
N ARG A 251 3.54 -17.59 -3.03
CA ARG A 251 4.88 -17.20 -2.59
C ARG A 251 4.90 -15.91 -1.78
N PHE A 252 4.05 -14.93 -2.13
CA PHE A 252 3.97 -13.62 -1.47
C PHE A 252 2.87 -13.52 -0.39
N GLY A 253 2.01 -14.53 -0.26
CA GLY A 253 0.91 -14.51 0.70
C GLY A 253 -0.20 -13.51 0.33
N VAL A 254 -0.42 -13.29 -0.97
CA VAL A 254 -1.43 -12.36 -1.51
C VAL A 254 -2.31 -13.04 -2.55
N THR A 255 -3.35 -12.35 -3.04
CA THR A 255 -4.22 -12.93 -4.08
C THR A 255 -3.54 -12.91 -5.47
N PRO A 256 -3.92 -13.81 -6.42
CA PRO A 256 -3.44 -13.75 -7.80
C PRO A 256 -3.76 -12.42 -8.50
N LYS A 257 -4.92 -11.83 -8.21
CA LYS A 257 -5.32 -10.49 -8.72
C LYS A 257 -4.35 -9.42 -8.23
N PHE A 258 -3.94 -9.46 -6.97
CA PHE A 258 -2.96 -8.53 -6.41
C PHE A 258 -1.61 -8.64 -7.14
N VAL A 259 -1.11 -9.86 -7.35
CA VAL A 259 0.13 -10.09 -8.12
C VAL A 259 0.00 -9.53 -9.53
N ARG A 260 -1.10 -9.80 -10.24
CA ARG A 260 -1.35 -9.30 -11.59
C ARG A 260 -1.28 -7.78 -11.66
N VAL A 261 -1.94 -7.09 -10.72
CA VAL A 261 -1.89 -5.62 -10.61
C VAL A 261 -0.45 -5.12 -10.40
N ARG A 262 0.33 -5.79 -9.56
CA ARG A 262 1.74 -5.43 -9.36
C ARG A 262 2.60 -5.69 -10.58
N MET A 263 2.38 -6.79 -11.29
CA MET A 263 3.07 -7.07 -12.56
C MET A 263 2.76 -6.01 -13.61
N ASP A 264 1.49 -5.62 -13.77
CA ASP A 264 1.09 -4.54 -14.67
C ASP A 264 1.74 -3.21 -14.27
N ARG A 265 1.70 -2.87 -12.98
CA ARG A 265 2.29 -1.66 -12.41
C ARG A 265 3.81 -1.57 -12.65
N TYR A 266 4.50 -2.69 -12.65
CA TYR A 266 5.94 -2.76 -12.92
C TYR A 266 6.28 -2.95 -14.41
N GLY A 267 5.27 -2.91 -15.30
CA GLY A 267 5.45 -3.07 -16.73
C GLY A 267 5.90 -4.47 -17.14
N LEU A 268 5.56 -5.50 -16.37
CA LEU A 268 5.95 -6.90 -16.66
C LEU A 268 4.98 -7.60 -17.61
N LEU A 269 3.76 -7.09 -17.80
CA LEU A 269 2.78 -7.66 -18.71
C LEU A 269 2.84 -6.94 -20.07
N GLU A 270 2.71 -7.68 -21.16
CA GLU A 270 2.59 -7.06 -22.49
C GLU A 270 1.38 -6.13 -22.53
N GLN A 271 1.60 -4.89 -22.97
CA GLN A 271 0.51 -3.96 -23.26
C GLN A 271 -0.15 -4.37 -24.58
N GLY A 272 -1.08 -5.29 -24.51
CA GLY A 272 -1.79 -5.74 -25.70
C GLY A 272 -2.62 -6.98 -25.43
N VAL A 273 -3.74 -6.76 -24.94
CA VAL A 273 -5.09 -7.28 -25.19
C VAL A 273 -5.98 -6.78 -24.05
N GLN A 274 -6.39 -5.53 -24.14
CA GLN A 274 -7.64 -5.13 -23.46
C GLN A 274 -8.75 -5.85 -24.24
N ASN A 275 -9.12 -7.03 -23.79
CA ASN A 275 -10.39 -7.62 -24.19
C ASN A 275 -11.50 -6.79 -23.51
N HIS A 276 -12.27 -6.14 -24.36
CA HIS A 276 -13.52 -5.42 -24.10
C HIS A 276 -14.56 -6.30 -23.42
#